data_4e5141092f64d2f9d7f41b7beaa36650
#
_entry.id   4e5141092f64d2f9d7f41b7beaa36650
#
_cell.length_a   1.000
_cell.length_b   1.000
_cell.length_c   1.000
_cell.angle_alpha   90.00
_cell.angle_beta   90.00
_cell.angle_gamma   90.00
#
_symmetry.space_group_name_H-M   'P 1'
#
loop_
_entity.id
_entity.type
_entity.pdbx_description
1 polymer ?
#
loop_
_entity_poly.entity_id
_entity_poly.type
_entity_poly.pdbx_seq_one_letter_code
_entity_poly.pdbx_strand_id
1 'polypeptide(L)'
;MAKLEMSNYVEVLNAKKWEAHNNGWLYIEVNAKELNEEVEAGVKNLTPACKAMLDVMLEGDYFVVEPKSRSKVAGALTVRYYCDNLSPERRKYSEVNA
;
A
#
# COMPACT_ATOMS: atom_id res chain seq x y z
N MET A 1 -19.39 -16.24 -0.16
CA MET A 1 -18.07 -15.76 0.27
C MET A 1 -17.91 -14.29 -0.07
N ALA A 2 -17.54 -13.48 0.88
CA ALA A 2 -17.37 -12.06 0.65
C ALA A 2 -16.21 -11.81 -0.34
N LYS A 3 -16.48 -10.95 -1.32
CA LYS A 3 -15.46 -10.55 -2.29
C LYS A 3 -14.58 -9.48 -1.66
N LEU A 4 -13.26 -9.65 -1.69
CA LEU A 4 -12.34 -8.65 -1.18
C LEU A 4 -12.36 -7.40 -2.06
N GLU A 5 -12.43 -6.26 -1.43
CA GLU A 5 -12.45 -4.97 -2.08
C GLU A 5 -11.23 -4.15 -1.67
N MET A 6 -10.99 -3.06 -2.39
CA MET A 6 -9.92 -2.13 -2.11
C MET A 6 -9.91 -1.68 -0.64
N SER A 7 -11.07 -1.41 -0.04
CA SER A 7 -11.18 -0.97 1.34
C SER A 7 -10.59 -1.96 2.35
N ASN A 8 -10.70 -3.26 2.08
CA ASN A 8 -10.11 -4.28 2.96
C ASN A 8 -8.58 -4.16 3.00
N TYR A 9 -7.98 -3.93 1.85
CA TYR A 9 -6.52 -3.75 1.75
C TYR A 9 -6.07 -2.43 2.36
N VAL A 10 -6.87 -1.37 2.20
CA VAL A 10 -6.58 -0.07 2.82
C VAL A 10 -6.52 -0.20 4.34
N GLU A 11 -7.48 -0.91 4.94
CA GLU A 11 -7.50 -1.14 6.38
C GLU A 11 -6.24 -1.88 6.85
N VAL A 12 -5.85 -2.93 6.14
CA VAL A 12 -4.65 -3.71 6.48
C VAL A 12 -3.39 -2.85 6.36
N LEU A 13 -3.28 -2.07 5.29
CA LEU A 13 -2.13 -1.19 5.07
C LEU A 13 -2.02 -0.12 6.17
N ASN A 14 -3.13 0.50 6.53
CA ASN A 14 -3.14 1.50 7.59
C ASN A 14 -2.77 0.89 8.95
N ALA A 15 -3.25 -0.32 9.23
CA ALA A 15 -2.88 -1.03 10.45
C ALA A 15 -1.37 -1.30 10.50
N LYS A 16 -0.79 -1.72 9.37
CA LYS A 16 0.66 -1.95 9.27
C LYS A 16 1.46 -0.67 9.49
N LYS A 17 1.01 0.45 8.92
CA LYS A 17 1.67 1.74 9.10
C LYS A 17 1.66 2.18 10.56
N TRP A 18 0.52 2.08 11.23
CA TRP A 18 0.41 2.48 12.63
C TRP A 18 1.19 1.55 13.56
N GLU A 19 1.22 0.25 13.27
CA GLU A 19 2.05 -0.68 14.02
C GLU A 19 3.53 -0.30 13.91
N ALA A 20 3.99 -0.01 12.70
CA ALA A 20 5.37 0.43 12.48
C ALA A 20 5.67 1.74 13.21
N HIS A 21 4.74 2.69 13.15
CA HIS A 21 4.87 3.97 13.85
C HIS A 21 5.01 3.75 15.36
N ASN A 22 4.16 2.90 15.93
CA ASN A 22 4.18 2.61 17.36
C ASN A 22 5.44 1.87 17.80
N ASN A 23 6.05 1.10 16.89
CA ASN A 23 7.30 0.40 17.13
C ASN A 23 8.54 1.28 16.90
N GLY A 24 8.35 2.53 16.49
CA GLY A 24 9.45 3.44 16.22
C GLY A 24 10.16 3.19 14.91
N TRP A 25 9.55 2.43 14.00
CA TRP A 25 10.14 2.16 12.69
C TRP A 25 9.94 3.37 11.77
N LEU A 26 10.99 3.70 11.01
CA LEU A 26 10.94 4.82 10.08
C LEU A 26 10.01 4.54 8.89
N TYR A 27 10.05 3.33 8.36
CA TYR A 27 9.27 2.96 7.19
C TYR A 27 8.97 1.46 7.17
N ILE A 28 8.05 1.08 6.27
CA ILE A 28 7.80 -0.32 5.89
C ILE A 28 7.81 -0.41 4.37
N GLU A 29 8.15 -1.60 3.86
CA GLU A 29 8.05 -1.88 2.42
C GLU A 29 7.01 -2.97 2.22
N VAL A 30 6.08 -2.73 1.30
CA VAL A 30 4.98 -3.65 1.02
C VAL A 30 4.99 -4.03 -0.45
N ASN A 31 4.96 -5.33 -0.72
CA ASN A 31 4.86 -5.90 -2.05
C ASN A 31 3.41 -6.34 -2.29
N ALA A 32 2.89 -6.06 -3.49
CA ALA A 32 1.49 -6.34 -3.81
C ALA A 32 1.13 -7.82 -3.73
N LYS A 33 2.00 -8.69 -4.23
CA LYS A 33 1.74 -10.14 -4.20
C LYS A 33 1.71 -10.65 -2.77
N GLU A 34 2.66 -10.23 -1.96
CA GLU A 34 2.74 -10.62 -0.55
C GLU A 34 1.55 -10.10 0.24
N LEU A 35 1.15 -8.85 0.01
CA LEU A 35 -0.02 -8.27 0.65
C LEU A 35 -1.28 -9.05 0.30
N ASN A 36 -1.43 -9.38 -0.98
CA ASN A 36 -2.59 -10.11 -1.45
C ASN A 36 -2.69 -11.49 -0.78
N GLU A 37 -1.58 -12.20 -0.67
CA GLU A 37 -1.55 -13.52 -0.03
C GLU A 37 -1.76 -13.43 1.48
N GLU A 38 -1.29 -12.37 2.11
CA GLU A 38 -1.49 -12.15 3.54
C GLU A 38 -2.96 -11.91 3.88
N VAL A 39 -3.65 -11.15 3.05
CA VAL A 39 -5.07 -10.83 3.28
C VAL A 39 -5.94 -12.02 2.92
N GLU A 40 -5.70 -12.66 1.77
CA GLU A 40 -6.40 -13.88 1.37
C GLU A 40 -5.55 -14.68 0.41
N ALA A 41 -4.99 -15.79 0.89
CA ALA A 41 -4.17 -16.68 0.08
C ALA A 41 -4.99 -17.27 -1.07
N GLY A 42 -4.36 -17.40 -2.25
CA GLY A 42 -4.97 -18.00 -3.42
C GLY A 42 -5.77 -17.03 -4.29
N VAL A 43 -5.96 -15.80 -3.87
CA VAL A 43 -6.63 -14.78 -4.69
C VAL A 43 -5.67 -14.36 -5.81
N LYS A 44 -6.13 -14.46 -7.06
CA LYS A 44 -5.32 -14.15 -8.23
C LYS A 44 -5.48 -12.73 -8.73
N ASN A 45 -6.59 -12.06 -8.38
CA ASN A 45 -6.86 -10.70 -8.81
C ASN A 45 -6.15 -9.70 -7.91
N LEU A 46 -5.07 -9.10 -8.40
CA LEU A 46 -4.26 -8.14 -7.66
C LEU A 46 -4.80 -6.71 -7.73
N THR A 47 -5.84 -6.46 -8.51
CA THR A 47 -6.36 -5.11 -8.71
C THR A 47 -6.72 -4.39 -7.41
N PRO A 48 -7.50 -4.97 -6.49
CA PRO A 48 -7.83 -4.28 -5.25
C PRO A 48 -6.60 -3.97 -4.39
N ALA A 49 -5.66 -4.92 -4.29
CA ALA A 49 -4.44 -4.74 -3.51
C ALA A 49 -3.58 -3.60 -4.08
N CYS A 50 -3.35 -3.61 -5.39
CA CYS A 50 -2.53 -2.59 -6.04
C CYS A 50 -3.17 -1.20 -5.93
N LYS A 51 -4.48 -1.10 -6.15
CA LYS A 51 -5.19 0.18 -6.03
C LYS A 51 -5.12 0.73 -4.60
N ALA A 52 -5.28 -0.14 -3.61
CA ALA A 52 -5.16 0.25 -2.21
C ALA A 52 -3.76 0.76 -1.90
N MET A 53 -2.72 0.07 -2.38
CA MET A 53 -1.34 0.47 -2.17
C MET A 53 -1.06 1.86 -2.71
N LEU A 54 -1.59 2.18 -3.90
CA LEU A 54 -1.43 3.50 -4.50
C LEU A 54 -2.24 4.56 -3.75
N ASP A 55 -3.45 4.22 -3.31
CA ASP A 55 -4.33 5.15 -2.62
C ASP A 55 -3.78 5.61 -1.27
N VAL A 56 -3.11 4.72 -0.53
CA VAL A 56 -2.60 5.05 0.80
C VAL A 56 -1.20 5.66 0.78
N MET A 57 -0.59 5.82 -0.39
CA MET A 57 0.69 6.50 -0.49
C MET A 57 0.55 7.97 -0.11
N LEU A 58 1.47 8.45 0.71
CA LEU A 58 1.52 9.83 1.18
C LEU A 58 2.79 10.51 0.65
N GLU A 59 2.86 11.83 0.78
CA GLU A 59 4.05 12.56 0.36
C GLU A 59 5.30 12.02 1.06
N GLY A 60 6.36 11.82 0.30
CA GLY A 60 7.60 11.21 0.79
C GLY A 60 7.68 9.70 0.57
N ASP A 61 6.56 9.02 0.40
CA ASP A 61 6.56 7.59 0.06
C ASP A 61 7.00 7.45 -1.40
N TYR A 62 7.56 6.30 -1.76
CA TYR A 62 7.99 6.11 -3.15
C TYR A 62 7.97 4.64 -3.55
N PHE A 63 8.03 4.42 -4.86
CA PHE A 63 8.08 3.09 -5.43
C PHE A 63 9.49 2.50 -5.32
N VAL A 64 9.58 1.34 -4.68
CA VAL A 64 10.80 0.53 -4.73
C VAL A 64 10.83 -0.21 -6.07
N VAL A 65 9.67 -0.75 -6.48
CA VAL A 65 9.49 -1.34 -7.80
C VAL A 65 8.20 -0.74 -8.38
N GLU A 66 8.34 0.04 -9.44
CA GLU A 66 7.18 0.67 -10.09
C GLU A 66 6.35 -0.34 -10.88
N PRO A 67 5.03 -0.15 -10.93
CA PRO A 67 4.17 -0.97 -11.79
C PRO A 67 4.40 -0.54 -13.25
N LYS A 68 4.85 -1.48 -14.08
CA LYS A 68 5.18 -1.18 -15.49
C LYS A 68 3.98 -1.23 -16.42
N SER A 69 2.87 -1.80 -15.98
CA SER A 69 1.68 -1.90 -16.82
C SER A 69 0.86 -0.61 -16.80
N ARG A 70 0.05 -0.40 -17.83
CA ARG A 70 -0.85 0.77 -17.88
C ARG A 70 -1.88 0.76 -16.76
N SER A 71 -2.32 -0.42 -16.35
CA SER A 71 -3.29 -0.56 -15.26
C SER A 71 -2.68 -0.32 -13.89
N LYS A 72 -1.33 -0.25 -13.82
CA LYS A 72 -0.58 -0.15 -12.57
C LYS A 72 -0.85 -1.32 -11.63
N VAL A 73 -1.25 -2.44 -12.17
CA VAL A 73 -1.48 -3.68 -11.43
C VAL A 73 -0.39 -4.68 -11.78
N ALA A 74 0.44 -5.01 -10.80
CA ALA A 74 1.54 -5.95 -10.99
C ALA A 74 1.92 -6.58 -9.66
N GLY A 75 2.21 -7.88 -9.66
CA GLY A 75 2.66 -8.58 -8.47
C GLY A 75 3.99 -8.08 -7.93
N ALA A 76 4.82 -7.50 -8.79
CA ALA A 76 6.11 -6.94 -8.39
C ALA A 76 6.03 -5.55 -7.77
N LEU A 77 4.86 -4.89 -7.85
CA LEU A 77 4.69 -3.55 -7.25
C LEU A 77 5.11 -3.57 -5.79
N THR A 78 6.08 -2.73 -5.44
CA THR A 78 6.57 -2.62 -4.07
C THR A 78 6.69 -1.15 -3.73
N VAL A 79 6.12 -0.76 -2.60
CA VAL A 79 6.08 0.64 -2.15
C VAL A 79 6.72 0.74 -0.77
N ARG A 80 7.53 1.78 -0.57
CA ARG A 80 8.05 2.13 0.75
C ARG A 80 7.16 3.21 1.35
N TYR A 81 6.53 2.88 2.47
CA TYR A 81 5.67 3.81 3.22
C TYR A 81 6.42 4.30 4.44
N TYR A 82 6.65 5.60 4.54
CA TYR A 82 7.27 6.19 5.72
C TYR A 82 6.23 6.33 6.83
N CYS A 83 6.56 5.82 8.00
CA CYS A 83 5.65 5.71 9.14
C CYS A 83 6.06 6.57 10.33
N ASP A 84 7.11 7.36 10.21
CA ASP A 84 7.58 8.26 11.25
C ASP A 84 6.63 9.44 11.47
N ASN A 85 5.96 9.87 10.43
CA ASN A 85 4.97 10.95 10.50
C ASN A 85 3.68 10.51 9.78
N LEU A 86 2.67 10.14 10.56
CA LEU A 86 1.35 9.77 10.06
C LEU A 86 0.30 10.85 10.36
N SER A 87 0.75 12.11 10.47
CA SER A 87 -0.12 13.25 10.68
C SER A 87 -1.17 13.37 9.57
N PRO A 88 -2.43 13.73 9.89
CA PRO A 88 -3.44 13.99 8.87
C PRO A 88 -3.12 15.17 7.96
N GLU A 89 -2.15 16.02 8.34
CA GLU A 89 -1.69 17.12 7.51
C GLU A 89 -0.82 16.66 6.35
N ARG A 90 -0.29 15.44 6.42
CA ARG A 90 0.53 14.88 5.36
C ARG A 90 -0.34 14.57 4.16
N ARG A 91 -0.01 15.18 3.01
CA ARG A 91 -0.83 15.09 1.80
C ARG A 91 -0.68 13.72 1.13
N LYS A 92 -1.66 13.36 0.29
CA LYS A 92 -1.58 12.14 -0.50
C LYS A 92 -0.50 12.28 -1.57
N TYR A 93 0.14 11.15 -1.88
CA TYR A 93 1.15 11.08 -2.94
C TYR A 93 0.61 11.63 -4.27
N SER A 94 -0.62 11.26 -4.62
CA SER A 94 -1.25 11.71 -5.86
C SER A 94 -1.46 13.22 -5.90
N GLU A 95 -1.65 13.88 -4.77
CA GLU A 95 -1.81 15.34 -4.69
C GLU A 95 -0.47 16.05 -4.93
N VAL A 96 0.63 15.45 -4.47
CA VAL A 96 1.97 16.05 -4.56
C VAL A 96 2.62 15.76 -5.91
N ASN A 97 2.33 14.61 -6.50
CA ASN A 97 2.98 14.12 -7.72
C ASN A 97 2.02 14.05 -8.92
N ALA A 98 0.97 14.81 -8.88
CA ALA A 98 -0.01 14.86 -9.97
C ALA A 98 0.59 15.51 -11.23
#